data_0c2d068e8837f593fc38a52a93fec99d
#
_entry.id   0c2d068e8837f593fc38a52a93fec99d
#
_cell.length_a   1.000
_cell.length_b   1.000
_cell.length_c   1.000
_cell.angle_alpha   90.00
_cell.angle_beta   90.00
_cell.angle_gamma   90.00
#
_symmetry.space_group_name_H-M   'P 1'
#
loop_
_entity.id
_entity.type
_entity.pdbx_description
1 polymer ?
#
loop_
_entity_poly.entity_id
_entity_poly.type
_entity_poly.pdbx_seq_one_letter_code
_entity_poly.pdbx_strand_id
1 'polypeptide(L)'
;MKFSLKSYEEYFAQPAETRMNHYQKDGRLKHVMLSHQFSIKLLEELFDIADRVKEMTRKTNGIEFLKSLLGHKKAMLYFTQPSTRTFLSFLTACQMVGMDTGEVRDPSLSSEYKGESQEDGVRVFSSYFDLIIMRDPKPGFCEYMAYLLDNTGRSVPILNGGSGKDQHPTQALLDLYTLHRSFQQKGGIRKKRYAFVGDLLRGRAVRSSVMLLSQYKDLEMDFVAPSSFQIAEDLEEILHNQGIKINKTDSLESVLSKVDCVYMTRIQDEYDLSGESNNIDYSQFSLTPENVNMMKRESIILHPLPRRNEISPKVDADPRAMYWRQLRNGVYIRAALLLYVFNVAHRLDEY
;
A
#
# COMPACT_ATOMS: atom_id res chain seq x y z
N MET A 1 -3.69 13.82 28.14
CA MET A 1 -3.29 15.15 27.63
C MET A 1 -4.48 15.71 26.87
N LYS A 2 -4.83 16.99 26.99
CA LYS A 2 -5.93 17.55 26.16
C LYS A 2 -5.40 17.79 24.75
N PHE A 3 -6.13 17.36 23.72
CA PHE A 3 -5.81 17.66 22.32
C PHE A 3 -5.71 19.17 22.10
N SER A 4 -4.66 19.61 21.40
CA SER A 4 -4.53 20.95 20.84
C SER A 4 -3.82 20.86 19.49
N LEU A 5 -4.10 21.79 18.58
CA LEU A 5 -3.42 21.83 17.29
C LEU A 5 -1.90 21.98 17.47
N LYS A 6 -1.48 22.82 18.43
CA LYS A 6 -0.07 22.99 18.77
C LYS A 6 0.59 21.67 19.22
N SER A 7 -0.08 20.85 20.03
CA SER A 7 0.46 19.56 20.46
C SER A 7 0.59 18.57 19.30
N TYR A 8 -0.25 18.67 18.27
CA TYR A 8 -0.11 17.88 17.06
C TYR A 8 1.08 18.36 16.20
N GLU A 9 1.25 19.68 16.04
CA GLU A 9 2.39 20.24 15.31
C GLU A 9 3.73 19.82 15.95
N GLU A 10 3.83 19.89 17.28
CA GLU A 10 4.99 19.42 18.05
C GLU A 10 5.21 17.90 17.87
N TYR A 11 4.15 17.11 17.83
CA TYR A 11 4.21 15.67 17.55
C TYR A 11 4.66 15.41 16.11
N PHE A 12 4.08 16.09 15.13
CA PHE A 12 4.37 15.87 13.71
C PHE A 12 5.78 16.31 13.32
N ALA A 13 6.35 17.26 14.02
CA ALA A 13 7.74 17.69 13.85
C ALA A 13 8.78 16.65 14.32
N GLN A 14 8.36 15.61 15.07
CA GLN A 14 9.26 14.55 15.49
C GLN A 14 9.65 13.65 14.31
N PRO A 15 10.83 12.98 14.36
CA PRO A 15 11.20 11.98 13.36
C PRO A 15 10.14 10.88 13.21
N ALA A 16 9.99 10.35 12.00
CA ALA A 16 8.99 9.31 11.70
C ALA A 16 9.15 8.07 12.61
N GLU A 17 10.38 7.68 12.93
CA GLU A 17 10.69 6.57 13.83
C GLU A 17 10.12 6.79 15.24
N THR A 18 10.17 8.02 15.74
CA THR A 18 9.59 8.38 17.04
C THR A 18 8.07 8.33 16.99
N ARG A 19 7.48 8.87 15.91
CA ARG A 19 6.02 8.86 15.71
C ARG A 19 5.44 7.46 15.56
N MET A 20 6.19 6.52 14.97
CA MET A 20 5.76 5.12 14.82
C MET A 20 5.43 4.43 16.16
N ASN A 21 6.02 4.88 17.27
CA ASN A 21 5.67 4.35 18.60
C ASN A 21 4.20 4.62 18.97
N HIS A 22 3.61 5.71 18.45
CA HIS A 22 2.20 6.06 18.67
C HIS A 22 1.24 5.22 17.81
N TYR A 23 1.75 4.53 16.77
CA TYR A 23 0.91 3.65 15.94
C TYR A 23 0.76 2.26 16.53
N GLN A 24 1.34 2.03 17.69
CA GLN A 24 1.26 0.76 18.42
C GLN A 24 0.49 0.92 19.72
N LYS A 25 -0.13 -0.16 20.16
CA LYS A 25 -0.72 -0.29 21.49
C LYS A 25 -0.35 -1.64 22.06
N ASP A 26 0.18 -1.67 23.28
CA ASP A 26 0.63 -2.90 23.96
C ASP A 26 1.62 -3.72 23.10
N GLY A 27 2.54 -3.04 22.42
CA GLY A 27 3.53 -3.64 21.52
C GLY A 27 3.00 -4.17 20.19
N ARG A 28 1.73 -3.87 19.84
CA ARG A 28 1.08 -4.32 18.60
C ARG A 28 0.67 -3.15 17.73
N LEU A 29 0.63 -3.42 16.44
CA LEU A 29 0.14 -2.48 15.43
C LEU A 29 -1.31 -2.10 15.71
N LYS A 30 -1.58 -0.82 15.87
CA LYS A 30 -2.90 -0.23 16.05
C LYS A 30 -3.29 0.61 14.84
N HIS A 31 -2.45 1.58 14.49
CA HIS A 31 -2.66 2.44 13.33
C HIS A 31 -1.69 2.05 12.20
N VAL A 32 -2.15 2.13 10.95
CA VAL A 32 -1.32 1.87 9.76
C VAL A 32 -1.19 3.15 8.96
N MET A 33 -0.08 3.86 9.16
CA MET A 33 0.16 5.19 8.58
C MET A 33 1.25 5.18 7.52
N LEU A 34 2.35 4.46 7.78
CA LEU A 34 3.58 4.50 6.99
C LEU A 34 3.97 3.09 6.54
N SER A 35 4.56 2.97 5.34
CA SER A 35 5.00 1.66 4.84
C SER A 35 6.15 1.08 5.65
N HIS A 36 7.10 1.90 6.08
CA HIS A 36 8.27 1.42 6.83
C HIS A 36 7.99 1.07 8.31
N GLN A 37 6.74 1.18 8.79
CA GLN A 37 6.36 0.67 10.12
C GLN A 37 6.23 -0.86 10.18
N PHE A 38 6.21 -1.55 9.04
CA PHE A 38 6.21 -3.00 8.99
C PHE A 38 7.64 -3.53 9.02
N SER A 39 8.08 -4.10 10.14
CA SER A 39 9.36 -4.81 10.21
C SER A 39 9.31 -6.10 9.37
N ILE A 40 10.48 -6.65 9.01
CA ILE A 40 10.56 -7.94 8.28
C ILE A 40 9.81 -9.04 9.04
N LYS A 41 9.98 -9.11 10.36
CA LYS A 41 9.27 -10.09 11.20
C LYS A 41 7.76 -9.94 11.09
N LEU A 42 7.24 -8.71 11.15
CA LEU A 42 5.81 -8.44 11.01
C LEU A 42 5.32 -8.76 9.59
N LEU A 43 6.13 -8.49 8.57
CA LEU A 43 5.78 -8.84 7.18
C LEU A 43 5.64 -10.35 7.02
N GLU A 44 6.59 -11.14 7.55
CA GLU A 44 6.54 -12.61 7.49
C GLU A 44 5.30 -13.16 8.22
N GLU A 45 4.96 -12.62 9.39
CA GLU A 45 3.75 -12.97 10.12
C GLU A 45 2.47 -12.62 9.34
N LEU A 46 2.39 -11.43 8.76
CA LEU A 46 1.25 -11.03 7.94
C LEU A 46 1.12 -11.87 6.66
N PHE A 47 2.23 -12.27 6.06
CA PHE A 47 2.22 -13.14 4.88
C PHE A 47 1.72 -14.54 5.21
N ASP A 48 2.12 -15.11 6.36
CA ASP A 48 1.60 -16.39 6.82
C ASP A 48 0.09 -16.33 7.07
N ILE A 49 -0.37 -15.30 7.80
CA ILE A 49 -1.80 -15.09 8.03
C ILE A 49 -2.56 -14.95 6.68
N ALA A 50 -2.02 -14.21 5.72
CA ALA A 50 -2.64 -14.02 4.41
C ALA A 50 -2.71 -15.33 3.60
N ASP A 51 -1.68 -16.18 3.68
CA ASP A 51 -1.66 -17.49 3.05
C ASP A 51 -2.73 -18.41 3.66
N ARG A 52 -2.86 -18.43 4.98
CA ARG A 52 -3.91 -19.19 5.70
C ARG A 52 -5.30 -18.71 5.34
N VAL A 53 -5.55 -17.38 5.38
CA VAL A 53 -6.81 -16.79 4.94
C VAL A 53 -7.15 -17.23 3.51
N LYS A 54 -6.19 -17.16 2.59
CA LYS A 54 -6.37 -17.58 1.20
C LYS A 54 -6.75 -19.06 1.08
N GLU A 55 -6.10 -19.97 1.82
CA GLU A 55 -6.44 -21.39 1.81
C GLU A 55 -7.85 -21.64 2.37
N MET A 56 -8.25 -20.95 3.45
CA MET A 56 -9.58 -21.07 4.04
C MET A 56 -10.68 -20.62 3.07
N THR A 57 -10.42 -19.61 2.23
CA THR A 57 -11.41 -19.15 1.23
C THR A 57 -11.72 -20.17 0.12
N ARG A 58 -11.02 -21.29 0.06
CA ARG A 58 -11.29 -22.38 -0.89
C ARG A 58 -12.39 -23.34 -0.44
N LYS A 59 -12.82 -23.26 0.81
CA LYS A 59 -13.80 -24.14 1.43
C LYS A 59 -14.92 -23.33 2.08
N THR A 60 -16.16 -23.81 1.97
CA THR A 60 -17.32 -23.10 2.53
C THR A 60 -17.20 -22.91 4.05
N ASN A 61 -16.84 -23.97 4.78
CA ASN A 61 -16.63 -23.89 6.23
C ASN A 61 -15.49 -22.92 6.62
N GLY A 62 -14.45 -22.82 5.79
CA GLY A 62 -13.37 -21.85 6.00
C GLY A 62 -13.86 -20.40 5.82
N ILE A 63 -14.72 -20.16 4.84
CA ILE A 63 -15.33 -18.83 4.62
C ILE A 63 -16.23 -18.48 5.82
N GLU A 64 -17.05 -19.42 6.30
CA GLU A 64 -17.93 -19.22 7.47
C GLU A 64 -17.11 -18.95 8.73
N PHE A 65 -16.03 -19.72 8.93
CA PHE A 65 -15.12 -19.48 10.05
C PHE A 65 -14.47 -18.11 9.99
N LEU A 66 -13.91 -17.70 8.85
CA LEU A 66 -13.34 -16.35 8.68
C LEU A 66 -14.34 -15.26 9.01
N LYS A 67 -15.59 -15.36 8.55
CA LYS A 67 -16.67 -14.41 8.85
C LYS A 67 -17.01 -14.35 10.34
N SER A 68 -16.81 -15.41 11.09
CA SER A 68 -17.08 -15.42 12.53
C SER A 68 -16.04 -14.63 13.34
N LEU A 69 -14.84 -14.38 12.79
CA LEU A 69 -13.72 -13.81 13.55
C LEU A 69 -13.98 -12.37 13.97
N LEU A 70 -14.54 -11.55 13.09
CA LEU A 70 -14.81 -10.12 13.33
C LEU A 70 -16.28 -9.73 13.07
N GLY A 71 -17.21 -10.68 13.09
CA GLY A 71 -18.63 -10.43 12.85
C GLY A 71 -19.32 -9.51 13.88
N HIS A 72 -18.65 -9.21 14.99
CA HIS A 72 -19.10 -8.26 16.01
C HIS A 72 -18.46 -6.87 15.87
N LYS A 73 -17.63 -6.65 14.83
CA LYS A 73 -16.89 -5.41 14.58
C LYS A 73 -17.42 -4.69 13.35
N LYS A 74 -17.28 -3.36 13.36
CA LYS A 74 -17.73 -2.47 12.29
C LYS A 74 -16.58 -1.62 11.78
N ALA A 75 -16.47 -1.48 10.46
CA ALA A 75 -15.47 -0.64 9.81
C ALA A 75 -16.12 0.51 9.05
N MET A 76 -15.61 1.73 9.23
CA MET A 76 -15.93 2.89 8.41
C MET A 76 -14.93 3.04 7.28
N LEU A 77 -15.41 3.09 6.03
CA LEU A 77 -14.62 3.42 4.85
C LEU A 77 -14.86 4.89 4.48
N TYR A 78 -13.94 5.76 4.92
CA TYR A 78 -14.00 7.20 4.69
C TYR A 78 -13.05 7.61 3.58
N PHE A 79 -13.57 7.78 2.36
CA PHE A 79 -12.80 7.99 1.13
C PHE A 79 -13.18 9.32 0.45
N THR A 80 -12.63 10.42 0.91
CA THR A 80 -12.83 11.76 0.33
C THR A 80 -12.05 11.95 -0.98
N GLN A 81 -11.00 11.17 -1.21
CA GLN A 81 -10.31 11.06 -2.49
C GLN A 81 -10.78 9.81 -3.24
N PRO A 82 -11.25 9.94 -4.50
CA PRO A 82 -11.74 8.80 -5.29
C PRO A 82 -10.73 7.66 -5.41
N SER A 83 -11.18 6.44 -5.18
CA SER A 83 -10.39 5.21 -5.37
C SER A 83 -11.29 3.99 -5.43
N THR A 84 -11.48 3.42 -6.62
CA THR A 84 -12.29 2.22 -6.79
C THR A 84 -11.59 0.98 -6.24
N ARG A 85 -10.34 0.74 -6.63
CA ARG A 85 -9.63 -0.50 -6.27
C ARG A 85 -9.33 -0.61 -4.78
N THR A 86 -8.76 0.43 -4.17
CA THR A 86 -8.44 0.40 -2.74
C THR A 86 -9.70 0.27 -1.90
N PHE A 87 -10.75 1.02 -2.25
CA PHE A 87 -12.05 0.95 -1.59
C PHE A 87 -12.63 -0.47 -1.65
N LEU A 88 -12.84 -1.02 -2.86
CA LEU A 88 -13.43 -2.35 -3.04
C LEU A 88 -12.58 -3.45 -2.39
N SER A 89 -11.26 -3.33 -2.43
CA SER A 89 -10.38 -4.32 -1.81
C SER A 89 -10.49 -4.31 -0.28
N PHE A 90 -10.60 -3.14 0.36
CA PHE A 90 -10.86 -3.06 1.80
C PHE A 90 -12.27 -3.52 2.15
N LEU A 91 -13.27 -3.10 1.39
CA LEU A 91 -14.65 -3.55 1.57
C LEU A 91 -14.72 -5.08 1.55
N THR A 92 -14.13 -5.70 0.51
CA THR A 92 -14.08 -7.16 0.38
C THR A 92 -13.31 -7.82 1.52
N ALA A 93 -12.20 -7.23 1.96
CA ALA A 93 -11.43 -7.75 3.10
C ALA A 93 -12.23 -7.68 4.41
N CYS A 94 -12.95 -6.59 4.68
CA CYS A 94 -13.84 -6.45 5.83
C CYS A 94 -14.95 -7.53 5.81
N GLN A 95 -15.62 -7.68 4.67
CA GLN A 95 -16.67 -8.69 4.49
C GLN A 95 -16.16 -10.13 4.63
N MET A 96 -14.92 -10.37 4.18
CA MET A 96 -14.27 -11.69 4.28
C MET A 96 -14.07 -12.12 5.74
N VAL A 97 -13.76 -11.19 6.63
CA VAL A 97 -13.57 -11.46 8.06
C VAL A 97 -14.83 -11.17 8.91
N GLY A 98 -15.95 -10.87 8.25
CA GLY A 98 -17.28 -10.73 8.86
C GLY A 98 -17.63 -9.33 9.34
N MET A 99 -16.78 -8.32 9.17
CA MET A 99 -17.07 -6.96 9.62
C MET A 99 -18.22 -6.33 8.83
N ASP A 100 -19.17 -5.71 9.52
CA ASP A 100 -20.11 -4.78 8.91
C ASP A 100 -19.38 -3.50 8.48
N THR A 101 -19.84 -2.88 7.39
CA THR A 101 -19.19 -1.69 6.85
C THR A 101 -20.17 -0.53 6.68
N GLY A 102 -19.73 0.68 7.05
CA GLY A 102 -20.31 1.94 6.60
C GLY A 102 -19.38 2.64 5.63
N GLU A 103 -19.90 3.52 4.79
CA GLU A 103 -19.09 4.23 3.81
C GLU A 103 -19.48 5.71 3.67
N VAL A 104 -18.48 6.57 3.49
CA VAL A 104 -18.61 7.92 2.93
C VAL A 104 -17.58 8.06 1.82
N ARG A 105 -18.05 8.29 0.60
CA ARG A 105 -17.20 8.41 -0.61
C ARG A 105 -17.31 9.76 -1.29
N ASP A 106 -18.32 10.51 -0.94
CA ASP A 106 -18.56 11.85 -1.43
C ASP A 106 -18.91 12.76 -0.24
N PRO A 107 -18.01 13.68 0.13
CA PRO A 107 -18.26 14.64 1.20
C PRO A 107 -19.50 15.49 0.99
N SER A 108 -19.90 15.72 -0.27
CA SER A 108 -21.12 16.49 -0.59
C SER A 108 -22.41 15.80 -0.15
N LEU A 109 -22.37 14.50 0.11
CA LEU A 109 -23.48 13.68 0.60
C LEU A 109 -23.44 13.44 2.12
N SER A 110 -22.45 14.05 2.80
CA SER A 110 -22.25 13.91 4.25
C SER A 110 -22.58 15.19 5.00
N SER A 111 -22.45 15.17 6.33
CA SER A 111 -22.62 16.36 7.18
C SER A 111 -21.58 17.46 6.88
N GLU A 112 -20.47 17.14 6.23
CA GLU A 112 -19.49 18.12 5.77
C GLU A 112 -20.11 19.14 4.82
N TYR A 113 -21.11 18.75 4.01
CA TYR A 113 -21.90 19.67 3.19
C TYR A 113 -22.64 20.75 4.01
N LYS A 114 -22.97 20.44 5.27
CA LYS A 114 -23.61 21.36 6.21
C LYS A 114 -22.62 22.17 7.03
N GLY A 115 -21.32 22.06 6.74
CA GLY A 115 -20.25 22.78 7.42
C GLY A 115 -19.66 22.07 8.64
N GLU A 116 -19.95 20.79 8.84
CA GLU A 116 -19.25 19.99 9.86
C GLU A 116 -17.77 19.86 9.52
N SER A 117 -16.89 19.99 10.50
CA SER A 117 -15.47 19.76 10.30
C SER A 117 -15.17 18.27 10.08
N GLN A 118 -14.11 17.96 9.32
CA GLN A 118 -13.68 16.57 9.14
C GLN A 118 -13.27 15.93 10.49
N GLU A 119 -12.74 16.72 11.42
CA GLU A 119 -12.39 16.30 12.79
C GLU A 119 -13.62 15.82 13.56
N ASP A 120 -14.71 16.58 13.50
CA ASP A 120 -15.96 16.21 14.17
C ASP A 120 -16.58 14.98 13.50
N GLY A 121 -16.59 14.93 12.16
CA GLY A 121 -17.06 13.76 11.41
C GLY A 121 -16.30 12.48 11.80
N VAL A 122 -14.95 12.54 11.91
CA VAL A 122 -14.15 11.38 12.32
C VAL A 122 -14.42 10.97 13.77
N ARG A 123 -14.68 11.91 14.68
CA ARG A 123 -15.12 11.61 16.06
C ARG A 123 -16.49 10.93 16.07
N VAL A 124 -17.42 11.37 15.23
CA VAL A 124 -18.72 10.71 15.05
C VAL A 124 -18.52 9.28 14.57
N PHE A 125 -17.69 9.06 13.53
CA PHE A 125 -17.36 7.71 13.05
C PHE A 125 -16.75 6.84 14.14
N SER A 126 -15.84 7.37 14.95
CA SER A 126 -15.25 6.61 16.06
C SER A 126 -16.30 6.20 17.13
N SER A 127 -17.43 6.89 17.19
CA SER A 127 -18.53 6.53 18.11
C SER A 127 -19.37 5.36 17.63
N TYR A 128 -19.39 5.09 16.31
CA TYR A 128 -20.24 4.05 15.72
C TYR A 128 -19.45 2.84 15.19
N PHE A 129 -18.16 3.02 14.88
CA PHE A 129 -17.31 2.02 14.25
C PHE A 129 -16.12 1.67 15.13
N ASP A 130 -15.60 0.47 14.97
CA ASP A 130 -14.43 -0.05 15.67
C ASP A 130 -13.12 0.17 14.89
N LEU A 131 -13.22 0.59 13.64
CA LEU A 131 -12.12 0.83 12.71
C LEU A 131 -12.50 1.91 11.72
N ILE A 132 -11.54 2.77 11.34
CA ILE A 132 -11.70 3.72 10.24
C ILE A 132 -10.61 3.49 9.20
N ILE A 133 -11.02 3.21 7.97
CA ILE A 133 -10.13 3.10 6.81
C ILE A 133 -10.28 4.40 6.02
N MET A 134 -9.20 5.20 5.98
CA MET A 134 -9.26 6.56 5.46
C MET A 134 -8.44 6.74 4.19
N ARG A 135 -8.97 7.54 3.27
CA ARG A 135 -8.25 8.06 2.12
C ARG A 135 -8.67 9.50 1.86
N ASP A 136 -7.71 10.42 2.01
CA ASP A 136 -7.94 11.86 1.87
C ASP A 136 -6.86 12.48 0.96
N PRO A 137 -7.17 13.55 0.19
CA PRO A 137 -6.18 14.23 -0.62
C PRO A 137 -5.12 15.00 0.18
N LYS A 138 -5.39 15.34 1.44
CA LYS A 138 -4.47 16.09 2.30
C LYS A 138 -3.34 15.21 2.82
N PRO A 139 -2.07 15.57 2.61
CA PRO A 139 -0.94 14.90 3.24
C PRO A 139 -1.06 14.93 4.78
N GLY A 140 -0.63 13.83 5.43
CA GLY A 140 -0.65 13.74 6.90
C GLY A 140 -2.03 13.62 7.56
N PHE A 141 -3.13 13.73 6.80
CA PHE A 141 -4.48 13.77 7.39
C PHE A 141 -4.84 12.51 8.18
N CYS A 142 -4.52 11.31 7.69
CA CYS A 142 -4.78 10.07 8.42
C CYS A 142 -4.01 10.03 9.76
N GLU A 143 -2.77 10.53 9.75
CA GLU A 143 -1.93 10.59 10.94
C GLU A 143 -2.48 11.60 11.95
N TYR A 144 -2.92 12.76 11.46
CA TYR A 144 -3.59 13.76 12.28
C TYR A 144 -4.85 13.22 12.96
N MET A 145 -5.69 12.50 12.22
CA MET A 145 -6.91 11.90 12.79
C MET A 145 -6.60 10.79 13.80
N ALA A 146 -5.57 9.99 13.57
CA ALA A 146 -5.12 9.00 14.55
C ALA A 146 -4.68 9.66 15.86
N TYR A 147 -3.86 10.72 15.76
CA TYR A 147 -3.43 11.50 16.92
C TYR A 147 -4.62 12.16 17.64
N LEU A 148 -5.56 12.74 16.88
CA LEU A 148 -6.77 13.33 17.42
C LEU A 148 -7.59 12.33 18.25
N LEU A 149 -7.88 11.16 17.70
CA LEU A 149 -8.68 10.14 18.36
C LEU A 149 -7.96 9.57 19.60
N ASP A 150 -6.67 9.40 19.56
CA ASP A 150 -5.87 8.90 20.69
C ASP A 150 -5.87 9.88 21.88
N ASN A 151 -6.09 11.17 21.61
CA ASN A 151 -6.10 12.22 22.63
C ASN A 151 -7.51 12.71 22.98
N THR A 152 -8.58 12.10 22.48
CA THR A 152 -9.96 12.57 22.68
C THR A 152 -10.92 11.55 23.28
N GLY A 153 -10.46 10.49 23.90
CA GLY A 153 -11.26 9.61 24.76
C GLY A 153 -11.88 8.39 24.05
N ARG A 154 -11.99 8.33 22.72
CA ARG A 154 -12.40 7.13 21.99
C ARG A 154 -11.45 6.84 20.83
N SER A 155 -10.41 6.14 21.14
CA SER A 155 -9.40 5.75 20.20
C SER A 155 -9.78 4.45 19.48
N VAL A 156 -9.96 4.53 18.16
CA VAL A 156 -10.14 3.36 17.27
C VAL A 156 -8.96 3.29 16.28
N PRO A 157 -8.59 2.11 15.81
CA PRO A 157 -7.59 1.98 14.75
C PRO A 157 -7.93 2.81 13.52
N ILE A 158 -6.91 3.43 12.91
CA ILE A 158 -7.02 4.07 11.60
C ILE A 158 -6.04 3.39 10.63
N LEU A 159 -6.54 3.03 9.44
CA LEU A 159 -5.73 2.49 8.35
C LEU A 159 -5.69 3.49 7.20
N ASN A 160 -4.48 3.88 6.80
CA ASN A 160 -4.24 4.76 5.66
C ASN A 160 -4.45 4.02 4.33
N GLY A 161 -5.55 4.30 3.64
CA GLY A 161 -5.89 3.81 2.30
C GLY A 161 -5.24 4.61 1.16
N GLY A 162 -4.23 5.43 1.47
CA GLY A 162 -3.49 6.31 0.55
C GLY A 162 -3.85 7.77 0.72
N SER A 163 -3.06 8.53 1.48
CA SER A 163 -3.25 9.97 1.70
C SER A 163 -2.32 10.78 0.83
N GLY A 164 -2.84 11.85 0.25
CA GLY A 164 -2.07 12.86 -0.47
C GLY A 164 -1.06 12.27 -1.46
N LYS A 165 0.12 12.87 -1.48
CA LYS A 165 1.30 12.39 -2.24
C LYS A 165 2.23 11.51 -1.39
N ASP A 166 1.95 11.33 -0.08
CA ASP A 166 2.92 10.81 0.88
C ASP A 166 3.12 9.30 0.75
N GLN A 167 2.14 8.51 1.21
CA GLN A 167 2.30 7.07 1.29
C GLN A 167 1.01 6.30 1.03
N HIS A 168 1.18 5.07 0.60
CA HIS A 168 0.13 4.09 0.48
C HIS A 168 0.59 2.75 1.11
N PRO A 169 0.65 2.66 2.45
CA PRO A 169 1.28 1.54 3.14
C PRO A 169 0.69 0.19 2.77
N THR A 170 -0.64 0.11 2.60
CA THR A 170 -1.29 -1.15 2.22
C THR A 170 -1.14 -1.50 0.74
N GLN A 171 -0.72 -0.56 -0.13
CA GLN A 171 -0.28 -0.88 -1.48
C GLN A 171 1.10 -1.53 -1.43
N ALA A 172 2.05 -0.94 -0.72
CA ALA A 172 3.37 -1.54 -0.52
C ALA A 172 3.27 -2.95 0.09
N LEU A 173 2.38 -3.13 1.07
CA LEU A 173 2.17 -4.42 1.71
C LEU A 173 1.66 -5.48 0.73
N LEU A 174 0.68 -5.16 -0.14
CA LEU A 174 0.18 -6.10 -1.15
C LEU A 174 1.22 -6.38 -2.25
N ASP A 175 2.04 -5.40 -2.60
CA ASP A 175 3.12 -5.56 -3.57
C ASP A 175 4.15 -6.55 -3.04
N LEU A 176 4.61 -6.37 -1.79
CA LEU A 176 5.55 -7.27 -1.15
C LEU A 176 4.97 -8.66 -0.92
N TYR A 177 3.71 -8.78 -0.55
CA TYR A 177 3.06 -10.09 -0.46
C TYR A 177 3.01 -10.79 -1.82
N THR A 178 2.83 -10.04 -2.90
CA THR A 178 2.86 -10.59 -4.26
C THR A 178 4.26 -11.05 -4.64
N LEU A 179 5.30 -10.27 -4.29
CA LEU A 179 6.70 -10.67 -4.45
C LEU A 179 7.02 -11.94 -3.64
N HIS A 180 6.62 -11.97 -2.36
CA HIS A 180 6.79 -13.14 -1.49
C HIS A 180 6.20 -14.40 -2.13
N ARG A 181 4.95 -14.34 -2.55
CA ARG A 181 4.25 -15.45 -3.21
C ARG A 181 4.90 -15.90 -4.51
N SER A 182 5.38 -14.94 -5.30
CA SER A 182 5.98 -15.21 -6.61
C SER A 182 7.37 -15.83 -6.51
N PHE A 183 8.10 -15.49 -5.45
CA PHE A 183 9.47 -15.95 -5.24
C PHE A 183 9.62 -16.99 -4.11
N GLN A 184 8.56 -17.42 -3.47
CA GLN A 184 8.60 -18.36 -2.34
C GLN A 184 9.42 -19.62 -2.65
N GLN A 185 9.28 -20.19 -3.85
CA GLN A 185 10.04 -21.36 -4.30
C GLN A 185 11.34 -20.99 -5.06
N LYS A 186 11.71 -19.70 -5.09
CA LYS A 186 12.82 -19.16 -5.89
C LYS A 186 13.82 -18.38 -5.03
N GLY A 187 13.93 -18.74 -3.75
CA GLY A 187 14.84 -18.11 -2.79
C GLY A 187 14.31 -16.84 -2.12
N GLY A 188 13.00 -16.53 -2.26
CA GLY A 188 12.36 -15.40 -1.61
C GLY A 188 12.66 -14.04 -2.24
N ILE A 189 12.39 -12.98 -1.47
CA ILE A 189 12.56 -11.58 -1.89
C ILE A 189 14.05 -11.18 -1.93
N ARG A 190 14.88 -11.75 -1.07
CA ARG A 190 16.32 -11.40 -0.92
C ARG A 190 17.14 -11.76 -2.15
N LYS A 191 18.25 -11.05 -2.36
CA LYS A 191 19.20 -11.28 -3.45
C LYS A 191 18.56 -11.21 -4.83
N LYS A 192 17.57 -10.33 -4.99
CA LYS A 192 16.84 -10.07 -6.23
C LYS A 192 17.14 -8.66 -6.73
N ARG A 193 16.93 -8.47 -8.02
CA ARG A 193 17.05 -7.19 -8.68
C ARG A 193 15.67 -6.73 -9.18
N TYR A 194 15.30 -5.52 -8.79
CA TYR A 194 13.97 -4.93 -9.04
C TYR A 194 14.11 -3.71 -9.93
N ALA A 195 13.35 -3.62 -11.02
CA ALA A 195 13.23 -2.41 -11.80
C ALA A 195 11.92 -1.70 -11.50
N PHE A 196 11.99 -0.43 -11.15
CA PHE A 196 10.84 0.47 -11.05
C PHE A 196 10.83 1.37 -12.28
N VAL A 197 9.72 1.40 -13.03
CA VAL A 197 9.64 2.00 -14.36
C VAL A 197 8.48 2.97 -14.47
N GLY A 198 8.73 4.16 -15.00
CA GLY A 198 7.70 5.17 -15.32
C GLY A 198 7.82 6.45 -14.50
N ASP A 199 6.73 6.96 -13.92
CA ASP A 199 6.75 8.15 -13.08
C ASP A 199 7.15 7.79 -11.64
N LEU A 200 8.43 7.89 -11.35
CA LEU A 200 9.00 7.50 -10.06
C LEU A 200 8.99 8.64 -9.04
N LEU A 201 8.92 9.89 -9.53
CA LEU A 201 8.94 11.08 -8.68
C LEU A 201 7.60 11.29 -7.96
N ARG A 202 6.48 11.20 -8.71
CA ARG A 202 5.13 11.48 -8.22
C ARG A 202 4.40 10.23 -7.73
N GLY A 203 4.99 9.06 -7.98
CA GLY A 203 4.42 7.75 -7.71
C GLY A 203 4.47 7.35 -6.23
N ARG A 204 3.47 7.75 -5.39
CA ARG A 204 3.41 7.31 -3.98
C ARG A 204 3.45 5.80 -3.79
N ALA A 205 2.94 5.01 -4.75
CA ALA A 205 3.01 3.55 -4.70
C ALA A 205 4.46 3.08 -4.83
N VAL A 206 5.23 3.67 -5.76
CA VAL A 206 6.67 3.39 -5.91
C VAL A 206 7.41 3.73 -4.63
N ARG A 207 7.27 4.96 -4.12
CA ARG A 207 7.92 5.39 -2.89
C ARG A 207 7.64 4.43 -1.72
N SER A 208 6.37 4.08 -1.52
CA SER A 208 5.97 3.19 -0.43
C SER A 208 6.53 1.78 -0.60
N SER A 209 6.52 1.22 -1.82
CA SER A 209 7.03 -0.12 -2.10
C SER A 209 8.55 -0.18 -2.00
N VAL A 210 9.25 0.85 -2.49
CA VAL A 210 10.71 0.99 -2.38
C VAL A 210 11.12 1.09 -0.91
N MET A 211 10.47 1.96 -0.13
CA MET A 211 10.72 2.12 1.32
C MET A 211 10.52 0.81 2.09
N LEU A 212 9.48 0.05 1.76
CA LEU A 212 9.21 -1.22 2.44
C LEU A 212 10.18 -2.31 1.98
N LEU A 213 10.48 -2.37 0.68
CA LEU A 213 11.39 -3.35 0.10
C LEU A 213 12.83 -3.14 0.57
N SER A 214 13.24 -1.89 0.82
CA SER A 214 14.60 -1.54 1.26
C SER A 214 14.98 -2.07 2.65
N GLN A 215 14.00 -2.54 3.43
CA GLN A 215 14.29 -3.24 4.69
C GLN A 215 14.96 -4.62 4.45
N TYR A 216 14.80 -5.21 3.26
CA TYR A 216 15.53 -6.40 2.86
C TYR A 216 16.90 -5.98 2.36
N LYS A 217 17.96 -6.46 3.01
CA LYS A 217 19.34 -6.25 2.56
C LYS A 217 19.64 -7.17 1.35
N ASP A 218 20.74 -6.91 0.65
CA ASP A 218 21.19 -7.68 -0.51
C ASP A 218 20.25 -7.58 -1.72
N LEU A 219 19.66 -6.40 -1.95
CA LEU A 219 18.86 -6.09 -3.13
C LEU A 219 19.59 -5.15 -4.06
N GLU A 220 19.24 -5.21 -5.34
CA GLU A 220 19.59 -4.20 -6.33
C GLU A 220 18.30 -3.57 -6.88
N MET A 221 18.29 -2.26 -7.06
CA MET A 221 17.16 -1.53 -7.60
C MET A 221 17.58 -0.69 -8.81
N ASP A 222 16.90 -0.89 -9.93
CA ASP A 222 16.99 -0.05 -11.12
C ASP A 222 15.80 0.91 -11.15
N PHE A 223 16.09 2.19 -11.32
CA PHE A 223 15.08 3.23 -11.48
C PHE A 223 15.11 3.70 -12.94
N VAL A 224 14.09 3.28 -13.69
CA VAL A 224 14.00 3.48 -15.14
C VAL A 224 12.95 4.55 -15.43
N ALA A 225 13.39 5.76 -15.70
CA ALA A 225 12.51 6.89 -15.93
C ALA A 225 13.23 7.99 -16.72
N PRO A 226 12.48 8.87 -17.39
CA PRO A 226 13.05 10.14 -17.85
C PRO A 226 13.66 10.91 -16.68
N SER A 227 14.69 11.71 -16.93
CA SER A 227 15.40 12.47 -15.87
C SER A 227 14.48 13.32 -15.00
N SER A 228 13.42 13.90 -15.58
CA SER A 228 12.42 14.71 -14.87
C SER A 228 11.49 13.89 -13.95
N PHE A 229 11.43 12.56 -14.10
CA PHE A 229 10.56 11.68 -13.30
C PHE A 229 11.33 10.61 -12.52
N GLN A 230 12.63 10.82 -12.34
CA GLN A 230 13.45 9.97 -11.47
C GLN A 230 13.03 10.08 -10.00
N ILE A 231 13.45 9.14 -9.17
CA ILE A 231 13.20 9.18 -7.73
C ILE A 231 13.71 10.48 -7.12
N ALA A 232 13.00 10.97 -6.10
CA ALA A 232 13.40 12.16 -5.36
C ALA A 232 14.69 11.92 -4.57
N GLU A 233 15.49 12.98 -4.39
CA GLU A 233 16.81 12.92 -3.70
C GLU A 233 16.72 12.35 -2.29
N ASP A 234 15.67 12.68 -1.53
CA ASP A 234 15.46 12.17 -0.18
C ASP A 234 15.28 10.65 -0.15
N LEU A 235 14.61 10.07 -1.15
CA LEU A 235 14.47 8.62 -1.27
C LEU A 235 15.80 7.96 -1.67
N GLU A 236 16.55 8.60 -2.57
CA GLU A 236 17.88 8.14 -2.96
C GLU A 236 18.84 8.10 -1.77
N GLU A 237 18.86 9.16 -0.95
CA GLU A 237 19.66 9.24 0.27
C GLU A 237 19.30 8.14 1.28
N ILE A 238 18.01 7.88 1.49
CA ILE A 238 17.54 6.80 2.35
C ILE A 238 18.09 5.44 1.87
N LEU A 239 18.00 5.16 0.57
CA LEU A 239 18.48 3.90 -0.02
C LEU A 239 19.99 3.74 0.12
N HIS A 240 20.77 4.79 -0.11
CA HIS A 240 22.21 4.79 0.09
C HIS A 240 22.58 4.53 1.56
N ASN A 241 21.90 5.19 2.50
CA ASN A 241 22.13 5.00 3.93
C ASN A 241 21.80 3.57 4.40
N GLN A 242 20.89 2.88 3.72
CA GLN A 242 20.57 1.48 3.96
C GLN A 242 21.50 0.49 3.23
N GLY A 243 22.43 0.98 2.42
CA GLY A 243 23.37 0.16 1.66
C GLY A 243 22.75 -0.56 0.46
N ILE A 244 21.61 -0.07 -0.04
CA ILE A 244 20.95 -0.61 -1.22
C ILE A 244 21.70 -0.15 -2.48
N LYS A 245 22.06 -1.08 -3.33
CA LYS A 245 22.67 -0.78 -4.63
C LYS A 245 21.60 -0.29 -5.59
N ILE A 246 21.74 0.95 -6.04
CA ILE A 246 20.83 1.58 -6.98
C ILE A 246 21.52 1.88 -8.32
N ASN A 247 20.72 1.88 -9.38
CA ASN A 247 21.11 2.32 -10.72
C ASN A 247 19.96 3.14 -11.32
N LYS A 248 20.27 4.30 -11.89
CA LYS A 248 19.30 5.16 -12.60
C LYS A 248 19.59 5.14 -14.09
N THR A 249 18.56 4.94 -14.90
CA THR A 249 18.66 4.88 -16.36
C THR A 249 17.36 5.34 -17.01
N ASP A 250 17.43 5.75 -18.26
CA ASP A 250 16.30 6.02 -19.13
C ASP A 250 16.02 4.87 -20.14
N SER A 251 16.80 3.81 -20.10
CA SER A 251 16.66 2.66 -20.99
C SER A 251 16.04 1.45 -20.29
N LEU A 252 14.78 1.16 -20.60
CA LEU A 252 14.08 -0.03 -20.11
C LEU A 252 14.76 -1.31 -20.58
N GLU A 253 15.12 -1.39 -21.85
CA GLU A 253 15.73 -2.59 -22.46
C GLU A 253 17.04 -2.97 -21.77
N SER A 254 17.82 -1.99 -21.32
CA SER A 254 19.13 -2.22 -20.68
C SER A 254 19.06 -3.03 -19.38
N VAL A 255 17.86 -3.11 -18.75
CA VAL A 255 17.64 -3.77 -17.47
C VAL A 255 16.84 -5.07 -17.58
N LEU A 256 16.01 -5.25 -18.61
CA LEU A 256 15.02 -6.34 -18.69
C LEU A 256 15.63 -7.74 -18.51
N SER A 257 16.79 -8.00 -19.13
CA SER A 257 17.47 -9.31 -19.02
C SER A 257 18.12 -9.56 -17.65
N LYS A 258 18.24 -8.54 -16.81
CA LYS A 258 18.96 -8.58 -15.53
C LYS A 258 18.04 -8.68 -14.32
N VAL A 259 16.82 -8.17 -14.43
CA VAL A 259 15.90 -8.00 -13.28
C VAL A 259 15.03 -9.23 -13.04
N ASP A 260 14.64 -9.42 -11.79
CA ASP A 260 13.74 -10.47 -11.36
C ASP A 260 12.28 -9.95 -11.28
N CYS A 261 12.10 -8.64 -11.13
CA CYS A 261 10.78 -8.00 -11.15
C CYS A 261 10.85 -6.66 -11.89
N VAL A 262 9.88 -6.43 -12.74
CA VAL A 262 9.60 -5.11 -13.34
C VAL A 262 8.32 -4.57 -12.70
N TYR A 263 8.44 -3.49 -11.95
CA TYR A 263 7.32 -2.76 -11.37
C TYR A 263 7.01 -1.55 -12.24
N MET A 264 5.98 -1.68 -13.07
CA MET A 264 5.55 -0.62 -13.98
C MET A 264 4.64 0.37 -13.30
N THR A 265 4.77 1.64 -13.63
CA THR A 265 3.84 2.69 -13.21
C THR A 265 3.41 3.54 -14.39
N ARG A 266 2.17 4.03 -14.34
CA ARG A 266 1.72 5.01 -15.31
C ARG A 266 2.29 6.39 -14.99
N ILE A 267 2.27 7.26 -15.98
CA ILE A 267 2.49 8.68 -15.78
C ILE A 267 1.30 9.28 -15.04
N GLN A 268 1.57 10.15 -14.09
CA GLN A 268 0.57 10.82 -13.26
C GLN A 268 0.39 12.27 -13.72
N ASP A 269 -0.13 12.41 -14.95
CA ASP A 269 -0.42 13.71 -15.59
C ASP A 269 -1.39 14.59 -14.80
N GLU A 270 -2.21 14.00 -13.93
CA GLU A 270 -3.05 14.75 -13.00
C GLU A 270 -2.27 15.62 -11.99
N TYR A 271 -0.97 15.42 -11.90
CA TYR A 271 -0.06 16.22 -11.05
C TYR A 271 0.87 17.13 -11.87
N ASP A 272 0.69 17.20 -13.19
CA ASP A 272 1.43 18.15 -14.01
C ASP A 272 1.03 19.59 -13.66
N LEU A 273 2.03 20.40 -13.31
CA LEU A 273 1.83 21.82 -13.04
C LEU A 273 2.11 22.67 -14.28
N SER A 274 3.01 22.24 -15.15
CA SER A 274 3.52 22.98 -16.31
C SER A 274 3.57 22.18 -17.61
N GLY A 275 2.88 21.03 -17.68
CA GLY A 275 2.86 20.18 -18.88
C GLY A 275 4.15 19.39 -19.12
N GLU A 276 4.86 19.05 -18.05
CA GLU A 276 6.16 18.36 -18.09
C GLU A 276 6.05 16.99 -18.77
N SER A 277 4.89 16.33 -18.69
CA SER A 277 4.66 15.05 -19.34
C SER A 277 4.44 15.13 -20.85
N ASN A 278 4.09 16.30 -21.41
CA ASN A 278 3.74 16.41 -22.82
C ASN A 278 4.92 16.26 -23.78
N ASN A 279 6.15 16.46 -23.32
CA ASN A 279 7.36 16.43 -24.12
C ASN A 279 8.14 15.13 -24.05
N ILE A 280 7.59 14.08 -23.41
CA ILE A 280 8.29 12.82 -23.20
C ILE A 280 7.70 11.73 -24.08
N ASP A 281 8.56 11.04 -24.83
CA ASP A 281 8.16 9.81 -25.52
C ASP A 281 8.11 8.64 -24.53
N TYR A 282 6.91 8.33 -24.05
CA TYR A 282 6.69 7.24 -23.11
C TYR A 282 6.73 5.85 -23.73
N SER A 283 6.79 5.73 -25.05
CA SER A 283 6.88 4.43 -25.72
C SER A 283 8.13 3.64 -25.31
N GLN A 284 9.22 4.35 -25.00
CA GLN A 284 10.49 3.78 -24.51
C GLN A 284 10.39 3.15 -23.13
N PHE A 285 9.34 3.49 -22.36
CA PHE A 285 9.08 2.98 -21.02
C PHE A 285 7.89 2.01 -21.01
N SER A 286 7.49 1.48 -22.15
CA SER A 286 6.33 0.61 -22.28
C SER A 286 6.73 -0.85 -22.45
N LEU A 287 6.00 -1.75 -21.77
CA LEU A 287 6.16 -3.20 -21.97
C LEU A 287 5.28 -3.68 -23.13
N THR A 288 5.94 -4.25 -24.13
CA THR A 288 5.35 -4.93 -25.28
C THR A 288 5.70 -6.42 -25.26
N PRO A 289 5.01 -7.29 -26.04
CA PRO A 289 5.39 -8.69 -26.13
C PRO A 289 6.86 -8.90 -26.53
N GLU A 290 7.38 -7.99 -27.39
CA GLU A 290 8.73 -8.08 -27.93
C GLU A 290 9.77 -7.87 -26.83
N ASN A 291 9.64 -6.79 -26.04
CA ASN A 291 10.62 -6.52 -24.99
C ASN A 291 10.39 -7.39 -23.73
N VAL A 292 9.18 -7.87 -23.49
CA VAL A 292 8.93 -8.88 -22.44
C VAL A 292 9.72 -10.18 -22.74
N ASN A 293 9.92 -10.57 -24.00
CA ASN A 293 10.74 -11.72 -24.35
C ASN A 293 12.23 -11.59 -23.95
N MET A 294 12.71 -10.37 -23.70
CA MET A 294 14.07 -10.13 -23.19
C MET A 294 14.20 -10.40 -21.69
N MET A 295 13.08 -10.48 -20.96
CA MET A 295 13.07 -10.71 -19.52
C MET A 295 13.47 -12.15 -19.18
N LYS A 296 14.04 -12.33 -17.99
CA LYS A 296 14.27 -13.68 -17.45
C LYS A 296 12.96 -14.48 -17.42
N ARG A 297 13.03 -15.77 -17.66
CA ARG A 297 11.87 -16.69 -17.61
C ARG A 297 11.17 -16.65 -16.26
N GLU A 298 11.95 -16.50 -15.17
CA GLU A 298 11.47 -16.54 -13.79
C GLU A 298 11.07 -15.16 -13.23
N SER A 299 11.24 -14.10 -14.02
CA SER A 299 10.88 -12.75 -13.60
C SER A 299 9.36 -12.55 -13.58
N ILE A 300 8.93 -11.44 -12.97
CA ILE A 300 7.51 -11.07 -12.88
C ILE A 300 7.31 -9.59 -13.24
N ILE A 301 6.09 -9.28 -13.62
CA ILE A 301 5.64 -7.91 -13.94
C ILE A 301 4.56 -7.53 -12.92
N LEU A 302 4.75 -6.42 -12.21
CA LEU A 302 3.80 -5.82 -11.29
C LEU A 302 3.33 -4.46 -11.81
N HIS A 303 2.17 -4.03 -11.36
CA HIS A 303 1.60 -2.72 -11.66
C HIS A 303 0.54 -2.34 -10.61
N PRO A 304 0.57 -1.14 -10.01
CA PRO A 304 -0.44 -0.73 -9.01
C PRO A 304 -1.81 -0.43 -9.61
N LEU A 305 -1.91 -0.34 -10.94
CA LEU A 305 -3.10 0.01 -11.71
C LEU A 305 -3.69 1.40 -11.33
N PRO A 306 -4.45 2.06 -12.22
CA PRO A 306 -4.82 1.61 -13.57
C PRO A 306 -3.64 1.69 -14.52
N ARG A 307 -3.55 0.74 -15.43
CA ARG A 307 -2.64 0.90 -16.58
C ARG A 307 -3.32 1.73 -17.67
N ARG A 308 -2.48 2.37 -18.47
CA ARG A 308 -2.83 3.02 -19.74
C ARG A 308 -2.06 2.32 -20.87
N ASN A 309 -1.07 3.01 -21.46
CA ASN A 309 -0.27 2.51 -22.58
C ASN A 309 1.07 1.88 -22.16
N GLU A 310 1.46 1.99 -20.89
CA GLU A 310 2.74 1.51 -20.37
C GLU A 310 2.86 -0.03 -20.29
N ILE A 311 1.75 -0.75 -20.41
CA ILE A 311 1.74 -2.21 -20.64
C ILE A 311 0.74 -2.53 -21.74
N SER A 312 1.22 -3.10 -22.82
CA SER A 312 0.37 -3.59 -23.91
C SER A 312 -0.63 -4.64 -23.38
N PRO A 313 -1.92 -4.58 -23.77
CA PRO A 313 -2.88 -5.63 -23.42
C PRO A 313 -2.47 -7.04 -23.84
N LYS A 314 -1.63 -7.18 -24.87
CA LYS A 314 -1.10 -8.48 -25.32
C LYS A 314 -0.20 -9.15 -24.28
N VAL A 315 0.40 -8.38 -23.36
CA VAL A 315 1.22 -8.90 -22.27
C VAL A 315 0.40 -9.62 -21.21
N ASP A 316 -0.92 -9.42 -21.15
CA ASP A 316 -1.81 -10.09 -20.19
C ASP A 316 -1.77 -11.62 -20.28
N ALA A 317 -1.46 -12.17 -21.45
CA ALA A 317 -1.33 -13.62 -21.67
C ALA A 317 0.02 -14.18 -21.20
N ASP A 318 1.01 -13.33 -20.88
CA ASP A 318 2.31 -13.78 -20.42
C ASP A 318 2.24 -14.27 -18.97
N PRO A 319 2.78 -15.45 -18.63
CA PRO A 319 2.72 -15.99 -17.27
C PRO A 319 3.45 -15.13 -16.23
N ARG A 320 4.33 -14.22 -16.65
CA ARG A 320 5.02 -13.25 -15.79
C ARG A 320 4.16 -12.05 -15.42
N ALA A 321 3.01 -11.83 -16.10
CA ALA A 321 2.05 -10.77 -15.82
C ALA A 321 1.31 -11.03 -14.49
N MET A 322 1.85 -10.52 -13.39
CA MET A 322 1.33 -10.80 -12.04
C MET A 322 0.35 -9.73 -11.53
N TYR A 323 0.18 -8.61 -12.20
CA TYR A 323 -0.63 -7.48 -11.71
C TYR A 323 -2.11 -7.81 -11.50
N TRP A 324 -2.70 -8.78 -12.19
CA TRP A 324 -4.05 -9.27 -11.89
C TRP A 324 -4.11 -10.13 -10.63
N ARG A 325 -3.07 -10.95 -10.39
CA ARG A 325 -2.93 -11.71 -9.13
C ARG A 325 -2.60 -10.80 -7.96
N GLN A 326 -1.83 -9.74 -8.20
CA GLN A 326 -1.51 -8.69 -7.25
C GLN A 326 -2.78 -8.06 -6.65
N LEU A 327 -3.81 -7.76 -7.46
CA LEU A 327 -5.10 -7.25 -6.97
C LEU A 327 -5.77 -8.22 -5.98
N ARG A 328 -5.80 -9.51 -6.33
CA ARG A 328 -6.41 -10.54 -5.47
C ARG A 328 -5.61 -10.74 -4.18
N ASN A 329 -4.29 -10.73 -4.27
CA ASN A 329 -3.41 -10.79 -3.11
C ASN A 329 -3.65 -9.61 -2.15
N GLY A 330 -4.03 -8.44 -2.70
CA GLY A 330 -4.41 -7.27 -1.92
C GLY A 330 -5.59 -7.51 -0.98
N VAL A 331 -6.55 -8.33 -1.35
CA VAL A 331 -7.69 -8.68 -0.48
C VAL A 331 -7.22 -9.53 0.70
N TYR A 332 -6.42 -10.58 0.42
CA TYR A 332 -5.95 -11.50 1.46
C TYR A 332 -5.03 -10.82 2.48
N ILE A 333 -4.09 -10.00 2.01
CA ILE A 333 -3.17 -9.31 2.93
C ILE A 333 -3.87 -8.20 3.74
N ARG A 334 -4.91 -7.57 3.19
CA ARG A 334 -5.75 -6.64 3.95
C ARG A 334 -6.61 -7.35 4.98
N ALA A 335 -7.16 -8.51 4.66
CA ALA A 335 -7.84 -9.36 5.64
C ALA A 335 -6.89 -9.79 6.76
N ALA A 336 -5.68 -10.23 6.43
CA ALA A 336 -4.63 -10.57 7.40
C ALA A 336 -4.31 -9.36 8.31
N LEU A 337 -4.17 -8.18 7.73
CA LEU A 337 -3.92 -6.94 8.48
C LEU A 337 -5.06 -6.63 9.46
N LEU A 338 -6.31 -6.81 9.06
CA LEU A 338 -7.48 -6.64 9.94
C LEU A 338 -7.44 -7.63 11.10
N LEU A 339 -7.20 -8.91 10.82
CA LEU A 339 -7.09 -9.95 11.87
C LEU A 339 -5.95 -9.64 12.85
N TYR A 340 -4.83 -9.12 12.35
CA TYR A 340 -3.69 -8.73 13.17
C TYR A 340 -3.99 -7.53 14.07
N VAL A 341 -4.55 -6.45 13.50
CA VAL A 341 -4.89 -5.21 14.24
C VAL A 341 -5.90 -5.50 15.36
N PHE A 342 -6.86 -6.38 15.13
CA PHE A 342 -7.84 -6.80 16.14
C PHE A 342 -7.35 -7.94 17.04
N ASN A 343 -6.12 -8.40 16.87
CA ASN A 343 -5.51 -9.47 17.68
C ASN A 343 -6.31 -10.78 17.68
N VAL A 344 -6.87 -11.16 16.56
CA VAL A 344 -7.63 -12.42 16.41
C VAL A 344 -6.97 -13.41 15.44
N ALA A 345 -5.78 -13.08 14.89
CA ALA A 345 -5.09 -13.93 13.92
C ALA A 345 -4.73 -15.32 14.51
N HIS A 346 -4.43 -15.40 15.81
CA HIS A 346 -4.17 -16.68 16.51
C HIS A 346 -5.36 -17.65 16.44
N ARG A 347 -6.58 -17.14 16.31
CA ARG A 347 -7.78 -17.97 16.19
C ARG A 347 -7.84 -18.77 14.89
N LEU A 348 -7.02 -18.42 13.90
CA LEU A 348 -6.91 -19.25 12.70
C LEU A 348 -6.42 -20.67 13.03
N ASP A 349 -5.78 -20.91 14.18
CA ASP A 349 -5.37 -22.22 14.66
C ASP A 349 -6.56 -23.09 15.12
N GLU A 350 -7.73 -22.48 15.36
CA GLU A 350 -8.95 -23.17 15.75
C GLU A 350 -9.64 -23.87 14.57
N TYR A 351 -9.27 -23.54 13.31
CA TYR A 351 -9.82 -24.14 12.08
C TYR A 351 -8.98 -25.30 11.61
#